data_1659997c21406d79951bbf3106bffed6
#
_entry.id   1659997c21406d79951bbf3106bffed6
#
_cell.length_a   1.000
_cell.length_b   1.000
_cell.length_c   1.000
_cell.angle_alpha   90.00
_cell.angle_beta   90.00
_cell.angle_gamma   90.00
#
_symmetry.space_group_name_H-M   'P 1'
#
loop_
_entity.id
_entity.type
_entity.pdbx_description
1 polymer ?
#
loop_
_entity_poly.entity_id
_entity_poly.type
_entity_poly.pdbx_seq_one_letter_code
_entity_poly.pdbx_strand_id
1 'polypeptide(L)'
;MCSQKPAQNSQETNASTHSRQPCASEALQHPCFSEQAAHHAARMHLPVAPACNLQCRYCHRRFDCSNESRPGVVSQLMTPEEALRHTQAVAARLPQLRVVGIAGPGDPLANLPRVAATCELVRQHFPDLQLCLSTNGLALPEAMRTLMQLQVRHFTITINTLDPVIGAEIYSWLFWKQRRRRGVEAARILLEQQMIGLHSLVAHGCLVKINTVLIPGINDSQIAEINRVVSEAGVFSHNIMPLISQPEHGTYFGVMGVRGPDEAQLQAARDNCKGAARLMRHCQQCRADAVGMLFNKQTIPIHNEQDVGSSSRRLARIG
;
A
#
# COMPACT_ATOMS: atom_id res chain seq x y z
N MET A 1 67.33 26.95 22.53
CA MET A 1 67.07 25.66 21.89
C MET A 1 65.67 25.23 22.30
N CYS A 2 64.70 25.54 21.49
CA CYS A 2 63.29 25.19 21.71
C CYS A 2 62.93 23.98 20.87
N SER A 3 62.58 22.86 21.53
CA SER A 3 62.02 21.67 20.86
C SER A 3 60.50 21.82 20.72
N GLN A 4 60.01 21.90 19.51
CA GLN A 4 58.62 21.81 19.18
C GLN A 4 58.18 20.34 19.08
N LYS A 5 57.12 19.95 19.80
CA LYS A 5 56.40 18.69 19.60
C LYS A 5 55.32 18.89 18.54
N PRO A 6 55.08 17.92 17.66
CA PRO A 6 53.99 18.03 16.66
C PRO A 6 52.63 17.70 17.31
N ALA A 7 51.62 18.48 16.92
CA ALA A 7 50.23 18.28 17.29
C ALA A 7 49.64 17.04 16.57
N GLN A 8 49.00 16.16 17.32
CA GLN A 8 48.21 15.07 16.80
C GLN A 8 46.86 15.60 16.28
N ASN A 9 46.62 15.41 15.01
CA ASN A 9 45.40 15.77 14.32
C ASN A 9 44.42 14.61 14.48
N SER A 10 43.47 14.72 15.40
CA SER A 10 42.34 13.80 15.53
C SER A 10 41.31 14.14 14.44
N GLN A 11 41.28 13.35 13.36
CA GLN A 11 40.22 13.36 12.39
C GLN A 11 38.98 12.71 13.01
N GLU A 12 38.03 13.53 13.45
CA GLU A 12 36.67 13.12 13.70
C GLU A 12 36.01 12.81 12.36
N THR A 13 35.77 11.54 12.09
CA THR A 13 34.95 11.07 10.97
C THR A 13 33.49 11.38 11.27
N ASN A 14 33.04 12.54 10.84
CA ASN A 14 31.62 12.90 10.79
C ASN A 14 30.93 12.01 9.77
N ALA A 15 30.35 10.91 10.20
CA ALA A 15 29.37 10.15 9.42
C ALA A 15 28.05 10.98 9.37
N SER A 16 28.00 11.93 8.45
CA SER A 16 26.77 12.64 8.14
C SER A 16 25.82 11.66 7.46
N THR A 17 24.88 11.10 8.22
CA THR A 17 23.66 10.47 7.71
C THR A 17 22.84 11.53 6.99
N HIS A 18 23.12 11.74 5.71
CA HIS A 18 22.28 12.55 4.86
C HIS A 18 20.94 11.80 4.70
N SER A 19 19.93 12.20 5.45
CA SER A 19 18.53 11.92 5.14
C SER A 19 18.22 12.61 3.81
N ARG A 20 18.34 11.88 2.69
CA ARG A 20 17.88 12.37 1.39
C ARG A 20 16.38 12.61 1.51
N GLN A 21 15.95 13.87 1.48
CA GLN A 21 14.56 14.22 1.21
C GLN A 21 14.15 13.50 -0.09
N PRO A 22 12.93 12.93 -0.17
CA PRO A 22 12.49 12.26 -1.38
C PRO A 22 12.62 13.25 -2.52
N CYS A 23 13.40 12.87 -3.53
CA CYS A 23 13.57 13.72 -4.69
C CYS A 23 12.21 13.82 -5.38
N ALA A 24 11.71 15.03 -5.60
CA ALA A 24 10.47 15.27 -6.32
C ALA A 24 10.45 14.51 -7.68
N SER A 25 11.62 14.22 -8.24
CA SER A 25 11.79 13.42 -9.45
C SER A 25 11.36 11.94 -9.32
N GLU A 26 11.43 11.33 -8.13
CA GLU A 26 11.01 9.93 -7.93
C GLU A 26 9.48 9.83 -7.92
N ALA A 27 8.78 10.78 -7.32
CA ALA A 27 7.32 10.85 -7.38
C ALA A 27 6.81 11.03 -8.81
N LEU A 28 7.56 11.79 -9.64
CA LEU A 28 7.20 12.05 -11.04
C LEU A 28 7.31 10.81 -11.95
N GLN A 29 7.93 9.72 -11.50
CA GLN A 29 8.06 8.47 -12.24
C GLN A 29 7.08 7.38 -11.76
N HIS A 30 6.36 7.60 -10.65
CA HIS A 30 5.45 6.61 -10.09
C HIS A 30 4.00 6.91 -10.49
N PRO A 31 3.33 6.05 -11.29
CA PRO A 31 2.00 6.33 -11.85
C PRO A 31 0.90 6.51 -10.81
N CYS A 32 1.03 5.92 -9.61
CA CYS A 32 0.05 6.12 -8.53
C CYS A 32 0.32 7.37 -7.67
N PHE A 33 1.43 8.07 -7.89
CA PHE A 33 1.79 9.30 -7.18
C PHE A 33 1.77 10.54 -8.09
N SER A 34 1.81 10.34 -9.40
CA SER A 34 1.79 11.41 -10.40
C SER A 34 0.84 11.06 -11.53
N GLU A 35 -0.12 11.92 -11.80
CA GLU A 35 -1.03 11.81 -12.94
C GLU A 35 -0.26 11.87 -14.26
N GLN A 36 0.75 12.73 -14.34
CA GLN A 36 1.62 12.80 -15.52
C GLN A 36 2.35 11.47 -15.75
N ALA A 37 2.93 10.87 -14.71
CA ALA A 37 3.58 9.55 -14.83
C ALA A 37 2.61 8.45 -15.24
N ALA A 38 1.34 8.55 -14.89
CA ALA A 38 0.31 7.56 -15.24
C ALA A 38 0.11 7.37 -16.75
N HIS A 39 0.55 8.33 -17.56
CA HIS A 39 0.47 8.28 -19.02
C HIS A 39 1.69 7.63 -19.70
N HIS A 40 2.85 7.53 -19.04
CA HIS A 40 4.09 7.05 -19.66
C HIS A 40 4.87 6.02 -18.83
N ALA A 41 4.58 5.88 -17.56
CA ALA A 41 5.18 4.89 -16.68
C ALA A 41 4.22 3.74 -16.39
N ALA A 42 4.70 2.52 -16.49
CA ALA A 42 3.95 1.33 -16.16
C ALA A 42 4.29 0.85 -14.74
N ARG A 43 3.31 0.21 -14.11
CA ARG A 43 3.48 -0.55 -12.86
C ARG A 43 3.04 -1.98 -13.06
N MET A 44 3.55 -2.85 -12.20
CA MET A 44 3.01 -4.18 -11.96
C MET A 44 2.80 -4.42 -10.48
N HIS A 45 1.83 -5.28 -10.14
CA HIS A 45 1.61 -5.75 -8.78
C HIS A 45 1.94 -7.22 -8.69
N LEU A 46 2.51 -7.62 -7.54
CA LEU A 46 2.87 -9.01 -7.24
C LEU A 46 1.98 -9.54 -6.11
N PRO A 47 1.09 -10.49 -6.38
CA PRO A 47 0.19 -11.09 -5.39
C PRO A 47 0.90 -12.11 -4.52
N VAL A 48 1.76 -11.66 -3.61
CA VAL A 48 2.60 -12.52 -2.75
C VAL A 48 2.18 -12.53 -1.28
N ALA A 49 1.14 -11.78 -0.89
CA ALA A 49 0.72 -11.58 0.49
C ALA A 49 -0.65 -12.20 0.77
N PRO A 50 -0.76 -13.52 1.07
CA PRO A 50 -2.05 -14.20 1.25
C PRO A 50 -2.78 -13.86 2.55
N ALA A 51 -2.07 -13.60 3.65
CA ALA A 51 -2.65 -13.35 4.95
C ALA A 51 -2.96 -11.86 5.19
N CYS A 52 -3.86 -11.57 6.13
CA CYS A 52 -4.08 -10.22 6.64
C CYS A 52 -4.35 -10.28 8.14
N ASN A 53 -3.86 -9.31 8.85
CA ASN A 53 -4.00 -9.15 10.30
C ASN A 53 -5.20 -8.28 10.70
N LEU A 54 -6.03 -7.87 9.74
CA LEU A 54 -7.20 -7.02 9.91
C LEU A 54 -8.40 -7.57 9.12
N GLN A 55 -9.61 -7.46 9.65
CA GLN A 55 -10.85 -7.74 8.93
C GLN A 55 -11.69 -6.48 8.80
N CYS A 56 -11.64 -5.85 7.64
CA CYS A 56 -12.55 -4.76 7.28
C CYS A 56 -13.94 -5.30 6.94
N ARG A 57 -15.02 -4.60 7.31
CA ARG A 57 -16.40 -5.02 7.01
C ARG A 57 -16.77 -4.91 5.55
N TYR A 58 -16.01 -4.17 4.75
CA TYR A 58 -16.13 -4.07 3.30
C TYR A 58 -15.20 -5.02 2.53
N CYS A 59 -14.48 -5.91 3.22
CA CYS A 59 -13.57 -6.87 2.61
C CYS A 59 -14.03 -8.31 2.86
N HIS A 60 -13.92 -9.16 1.85
CA HIS A 60 -14.13 -10.60 1.97
C HIS A 60 -12.87 -11.35 1.58
N ARG A 61 -12.37 -12.19 2.50
CA ARG A 61 -11.06 -12.88 2.37
C ARG A 61 -10.92 -13.85 1.18
N ARG A 62 -11.99 -14.10 0.47
CA ARG A 62 -11.94 -14.85 -0.81
C ARG A 62 -11.36 -14.05 -1.96
N PHE A 63 -11.40 -12.73 -1.84
CA PHE A 63 -11.02 -11.77 -2.88
C PHE A 63 -9.76 -11.01 -2.48
N ASP A 64 -9.19 -10.30 -3.43
CA ASP A 64 -8.10 -9.36 -3.21
C ASP A 64 -8.49 -8.26 -2.22
N CYS A 65 -7.48 -7.61 -1.65
CA CYS A 65 -7.70 -6.54 -0.67
C CYS A 65 -8.52 -5.38 -1.25
N SER A 66 -9.67 -5.08 -0.64
CA SER A 66 -10.57 -4.02 -1.10
C SER A 66 -10.03 -2.59 -0.88
N ASN A 67 -8.89 -2.45 -0.19
CA ASN A 67 -8.19 -1.16 -0.06
C ASN A 67 -7.43 -0.78 -1.34
N GLU A 68 -7.20 -1.73 -2.24
CA GLU A 68 -6.45 -1.53 -3.47
C GLU A 68 -7.21 -2.03 -4.70
N SER A 69 -7.94 -3.14 -4.56
CA SER A 69 -8.63 -3.81 -5.65
C SER A 69 -10.14 -3.63 -5.54
N ARG A 70 -10.83 -3.75 -6.67
CA ARG A 70 -12.29 -3.87 -6.66
C ARG A 70 -12.69 -5.17 -5.98
N PRO A 71 -13.73 -5.18 -5.14
CA PRO A 71 -14.27 -6.39 -4.57
C PRO A 71 -14.68 -7.41 -5.66
N GLY A 72 -14.63 -8.70 -5.32
CA GLY A 72 -14.97 -9.77 -6.26
C GLY A 72 -13.81 -10.27 -7.13
N VAL A 73 -12.67 -9.61 -7.11
CA VAL A 73 -11.47 -10.01 -7.86
C VAL A 73 -10.63 -11.01 -7.07
N VAL A 74 -10.07 -12.01 -7.76
CA VAL A 74 -9.14 -13.00 -7.20
C VAL A 74 -7.90 -13.04 -8.07
N SER A 75 -6.73 -12.75 -7.48
CA SER A 75 -5.43 -12.90 -8.12
C SER A 75 -4.80 -14.23 -7.78
N GLN A 76 -4.03 -14.79 -8.72
CA GLN A 76 -3.26 -16.00 -8.47
C GLN A 76 -2.05 -15.68 -7.57
N LEU A 77 -1.96 -16.36 -6.43
CA LEU A 77 -0.87 -16.17 -5.49
C LEU A 77 0.45 -16.71 -6.08
N MET A 78 1.53 -15.93 -5.91
CA MET A 78 2.88 -16.27 -6.38
C MET A 78 3.84 -16.53 -5.21
N THR A 79 4.79 -17.45 -5.39
CA THR A 79 6.01 -17.51 -4.55
C THR A 79 6.95 -16.36 -4.90
N PRO A 80 7.98 -16.05 -4.08
CA PRO A 80 8.97 -15.04 -4.43
C PRO A 80 9.67 -15.32 -5.77
N GLU A 81 9.97 -16.59 -6.07
CA GLU A 81 10.64 -17.01 -7.31
C GLU A 81 9.70 -16.90 -8.52
N GLU A 82 8.41 -17.23 -8.37
CA GLU A 82 7.39 -17.02 -9.39
C GLU A 82 7.20 -15.51 -9.67
N ALA A 83 7.18 -14.71 -8.62
CA ALA A 83 7.08 -13.25 -8.72
C ALA A 83 8.29 -12.66 -9.47
N LEU A 84 9.51 -13.16 -9.24
CA LEU A 84 10.69 -12.76 -10.00
C LEU A 84 10.56 -13.15 -11.48
N ARG A 85 10.22 -14.42 -11.80
CA ARG A 85 10.03 -14.85 -13.20
C ARG A 85 8.97 -14.03 -13.91
N HIS A 86 7.89 -13.72 -13.20
CA HIS A 86 6.83 -12.86 -13.71
C HIS A 86 7.35 -11.43 -14.00
N THR A 87 8.15 -10.86 -13.08
CA THR A 87 8.76 -9.55 -13.27
C THR A 87 9.70 -9.54 -14.48
N GLN A 88 10.50 -10.59 -14.67
CA GLN A 88 11.39 -10.74 -15.84
C GLN A 88 10.59 -10.77 -17.14
N ALA A 89 9.52 -11.58 -17.19
CA ALA A 89 8.67 -11.68 -18.38
C ALA A 89 7.95 -10.36 -18.71
N VAL A 90 7.50 -9.63 -17.70
CA VAL A 90 6.84 -8.32 -17.87
C VAL A 90 7.86 -7.26 -18.32
N ALA A 91 9.02 -7.18 -17.67
CA ALA A 91 10.05 -6.19 -18.00
C ALA A 91 10.56 -6.34 -19.45
N ALA A 92 10.67 -7.58 -19.94
CA ALA A 92 11.05 -7.86 -21.32
C ALA A 92 10.03 -7.37 -22.36
N ARG A 93 8.75 -7.30 -21.99
CA ARG A 93 7.63 -6.91 -22.89
C ARG A 93 7.17 -5.46 -22.70
N LEU A 94 7.51 -4.87 -21.56
CA LEU A 94 7.03 -3.55 -21.15
C LEU A 94 8.20 -2.66 -20.70
N PRO A 95 8.96 -2.07 -21.64
CA PRO A 95 10.12 -1.21 -21.33
C PRO A 95 9.78 0.01 -20.46
N GLN A 96 8.50 0.39 -20.40
CA GLN A 96 7.98 1.49 -19.56
C GLN A 96 7.78 1.07 -18.10
N LEU A 97 8.01 -0.19 -17.72
CA LEU A 97 7.90 -0.64 -16.35
C LEU A 97 8.86 0.16 -15.45
N ARG A 98 8.30 0.78 -14.41
CA ARG A 98 9.05 1.60 -13.44
C ARG A 98 8.79 1.17 -12.00
N VAL A 99 7.64 0.55 -11.72
CA VAL A 99 7.18 0.27 -10.37
C VAL A 99 6.76 -1.19 -10.23
N VAL A 100 7.25 -1.82 -9.19
CA VAL A 100 6.76 -3.11 -8.68
C VAL A 100 6.09 -2.86 -7.33
N GLY A 101 4.79 -3.13 -7.26
CA GLY A 101 3.98 -2.94 -6.06
C GLY A 101 3.57 -4.26 -5.43
N ILE A 102 3.49 -4.29 -4.11
CA ILE A 102 2.90 -5.38 -3.34
C ILE A 102 1.69 -4.83 -2.60
N ALA A 103 0.49 -5.25 -3.03
CA ALA A 103 -0.78 -4.71 -2.56
C ALA A 103 -1.82 -5.80 -2.22
N GLY A 104 -1.38 -7.03 -2.00
CA GLY A 104 -2.31 -8.10 -1.68
C GLY A 104 -1.87 -9.49 -2.13
N PRO A 105 -2.82 -10.46 -2.16
CA PRO A 105 -4.28 -10.39 -1.85
C PRO A 105 -4.67 -9.99 -0.42
N GLY A 106 -3.79 -10.20 0.57
CA GLY A 106 -3.95 -9.76 1.96
C GLY A 106 -3.18 -8.48 2.26
N ASP A 107 -2.55 -8.43 3.44
CA ASP A 107 -1.70 -7.31 3.84
C ASP A 107 -0.21 -7.70 3.74
N PRO A 108 0.63 -6.94 3.03
CA PRO A 108 2.05 -7.24 2.90
C PRO A 108 2.79 -7.40 4.23
N LEU A 109 2.47 -6.60 5.22
CA LEU A 109 3.18 -6.63 6.51
C LEU A 109 2.72 -7.79 7.42
N ALA A 110 1.56 -8.40 7.14
CA ALA A 110 1.18 -9.68 7.73
C ALA A 110 1.92 -10.88 7.10
N ASN A 111 2.69 -10.63 6.04
CA ASN A 111 3.46 -11.62 5.28
C ASN A 111 4.91 -11.18 5.09
N LEU A 112 5.46 -10.41 6.04
CA LEU A 112 6.73 -9.71 5.89
C LEU A 112 7.89 -10.60 5.40
N PRO A 113 8.12 -11.84 5.89
CA PRO A 113 9.21 -12.65 5.40
C PRO A 113 9.11 -12.97 3.89
N ARG A 114 7.91 -13.29 3.40
CA ARG A 114 7.67 -13.59 1.99
C ARG A 114 7.79 -12.34 1.11
N VAL A 115 7.28 -11.22 1.61
CA VAL A 115 7.39 -9.92 0.95
C VAL A 115 8.84 -9.46 0.89
N ALA A 116 9.61 -9.62 1.97
CA ALA A 116 11.02 -9.28 2.01
C ALA A 116 11.82 -10.09 0.96
N ALA A 117 11.65 -11.42 0.95
CA ALA A 117 12.30 -12.28 -0.05
C ALA A 117 11.95 -11.87 -1.49
N THR A 118 10.68 -11.51 -1.74
CA THR A 118 10.26 -11.02 -3.07
C THR A 118 10.96 -9.70 -3.43
N CYS A 119 10.96 -8.74 -2.51
CA CYS A 119 11.61 -7.44 -2.73
C CYS A 119 13.13 -7.59 -2.95
N GLU A 120 13.80 -8.45 -2.19
CA GLU A 120 15.24 -8.75 -2.35
C GLU A 120 15.54 -9.31 -3.74
N LEU A 121 14.79 -10.32 -4.18
CA LEU A 121 14.95 -10.92 -5.51
C LEU A 121 14.72 -9.89 -6.62
N VAL A 122 13.65 -9.10 -6.53
CA VAL A 122 13.36 -8.05 -7.52
C VAL A 122 14.49 -7.03 -7.57
N ARG A 123 14.98 -6.54 -6.43
CA ARG A 123 16.06 -5.55 -6.38
C ARG A 123 17.39 -6.06 -6.92
N GLN A 124 17.74 -7.31 -6.63
CA GLN A 124 18.96 -7.92 -7.15
C GLN A 124 19.00 -7.97 -8.68
N HIS A 125 17.83 -8.21 -9.31
CA HIS A 125 17.74 -8.34 -10.76
C HIS A 125 17.33 -7.05 -11.47
N PHE A 126 16.64 -6.15 -10.79
CA PHE A 126 16.08 -4.90 -11.32
C PHE A 126 16.31 -3.73 -10.36
N PRO A 127 17.57 -3.26 -10.18
CA PRO A 127 17.91 -2.21 -9.21
C PRO A 127 17.21 -0.88 -9.49
N ASP A 128 16.82 -0.62 -10.74
CA ASP A 128 16.18 0.62 -11.18
C ASP A 128 14.66 0.63 -10.98
N LEU A 129 14.03 -0.53 -10.70
CA LEU A 129 12.61 -0.58 -10.43
C LEU A 129 12.30 -0.07 -9.02
N GLN A 130 11.33 0.81 -8.93
CA GLN A 130 10.84 1.33 -7.65
C GLN A 130 9.95 0.30 -6.97
N LEU A 131 10.21 0.02 -5.69
CA LEU A 131 9.35 -0.81 -4.87
C LEU A 131 8.28 0.04 -4.19
N CYS A 132 7.03 -0.40 -4.31
CA CYS A 132 5.86 0.22 -3.68
C CYS A 132 5.13 -0.82 -2.83
N LEU A 133 4.62 -0.39 -1.67
CA LEU A 133 3.93 -1.27 -0.74
C LEU A 133 2.65 -0.63 -0.23
N SER A 134 1.55 -1.40 -0.27
CA SER A 134 0.25 -0.95 0.25
C SER A 134 -0.19 -1.80 1.43
N THR A 135 -0.49 -1.16 2.56
CA THR A 135 -0.77 -1.83 3.83
C THR A 135 -1.91 -1.17 4.61
N ASN A 136 -2.52 -1.92 5.52
CA ASN A 136 -3.42 -1.37 6.52
C ASN A 136 -2.70 -0.62 7.66
N GLY A 137 -1.36 -0.71 7.73
CA GLY A 137 -0.53 0.02 8.67
C GLY A 137 -0.38 -0.62 10.06
N LEU A 138 -1.13 -1.68 10.41
CA LEU A 138 -1.11 -2.28 11.75
C LEU A 138 0.29 -2.76 12.18
N ALA A 139 1.03 -3.41 11.29
CA ALA A 139 2.37 -3.93 11.58
C ALA A 139 3.49 -3.02 11.08
N LEU A 140 3.17 -1.79 10.64
CA LEU A 140 4.15 -0.89 10.04
C LEU A 140 5.30 -0.50 10.98
N PRO A 141 5.07 -0.12 12.24
CA PRO A 141 6.17 0.23 13.14
C PRO A 141 7.16 -0.91 13.36
N GLU A 142 6.68 -2.15 13.47
CA GLU A 142 7.53 -3.33 13.65
C GLU A 142 8.33 -3.68 12.40
N ALA A 143 7.78 -3.40 11.21
CA ALA A 143 8.39 -3.69 9.91
C ALA A 143 9.41 -2.64 9.44
N MET A 144 9.45 -1.45 10.04
CA MET A 144 10.21 -0.29 9.55
C MET A 144 11.67 -0.61 9.24
N ARG A 145 12.39 -1.30 10.14
CA ARG A 145 13.81 -1.65 9.92
C ARG A 145 13.98 -2.45 8.62
N THR A 146 13.19 -3.51 8.46
CA THR A 146 13.23 -4.38 7.26
C THR A 146 12.89 -3.58 6.00
N LEU A 147 11.85 -2.76 6.04
CA LEU A 147 11.42 -1.96 4.89
C LEU A 147 12.50 -0.95 4.45
N MET A 148 13.20 -0.34 5.39
CA MET A 148 14.30 0.58 5.09
C MET A 148 15.52 -0.16 4.52
N GLN A 149 15.85 -1.34 5.02
CA GLN A 149 16.90 -2.20 4.46
C GLN A 149 16.58 -2.64 3.02
N LEU A 150 15.32 -2.96 2.75
CA LEU A 150 14.81 -3.28 1.41
C LEU A 150 14.74 -2.04 0.49
N GLN A 151 14.99 -0.85 1.02
CA GLN A 151 14.91 0.43 0.30
C GLN A 151 13.53 0.67 -0.34
N VAL A 152 12.46 0.20 0.27
CA VAL A 152 11.10 0.57 -0.13
C VAL A 152 10.91 2.04 0.21
N ARG A 153 10.50 2.85 -0.78
CA ARG A 153 10.37 4.31 -0.63
C ARG A 153 8.95 4.82 -0.89
N HIS A 154 8.09 4.01 -1.49
CA HIS A 154 6.72 4.37 -1.82
C HIS A 154 5.75 3.53 -0.99
N PHE A 155 4.91 4.19 -0.23
CA PHE A 155 3.94 3.52 0.65
C PHE A 155 2.53 4.04 0.42
N THR A 156 1.58 3.14 0.47
CA THR A 156 0.17 3.47 0.62
C THR A 156 -0.31 2.92 1.96
N ILE A 157 -0.89 3.75 2.81
CA ILE A 157 -1.51 3.33 4.06
C ILE A 157 -3.02 3.58 3.95
N THR A 158 -3.85 2.62 4.35
CA THR A 158 -5.30 2.82 4.41
C THR A 158 -5.71 3.32 5.79
N ILE A 159 -6.16 4.58 5.88
CA ILE A 159 -6.69 5.21 7.09
C ILE A 159 -8.13 5.64 6.79
N ASN A 160 -9.10 4.97 7.40
CA ASN A 160 -10.52 5.23 7.13
C ASN A 160 -11.21 6.11 8.16
N THR A 161 -10.58 6.35 9.31
CA THR A 161 -11.10 7.18 10.40
C THR A 161 -9.98 7.56 11.36
N LEU A 162 -10.18 8.68 12.06
CA LEU A 162 -9.35 9.10 13.20
C LEU A 162 -10.06 8.86 14.54
N ASP A 163 -11.31 8.38 14.49
CA ASP A 163 -12.11 8.07 15.68
C ASP A 163 -12.21 6.54 15.90
N PRO A 164 -11.70 6.01 17.01
CA PRO A 164 -11.81 4.59 17.34
C PRO A 164 -13.25 4.07 17.45
N VAL A 165 -14.23 4.92 17.77
CA VAL A 165 -15.65 4.53 17.85
C VAL A 165 -16.15 4.23 16.44
N ILE A 166 -15.92 5.13 15.49
CA ILE A 166 -16.23 4.91 14.08
C ILE A 166 -15.41 3.72 13.52
N GLY A 167 -14.15 3.61 13.92
CA GLY A 167 -13.32 2.47 13.55
C GLY A 167 -13.88 1.12 13.95
N ALA A 168 -14.56 1.04 15.11
CA ALA A 168 -15.23 -0.18 15.55
C ALA A 168 -16.42 -0.58 14.65
N GLU A 169 -17.00 0.38 13.92
CA GLU A 169 -18.02 0.12 12.89
C GLU A 169 -17.43 -0.32 11.56
N ILE A 170 -16.18 0.04 11.26
CA ILE A 170 -15.51 -0.30 10.02
C ILE A 170 -14.77 -1.63 10.10
N TYR A 171 -14.16 -1.93 11.25
CA TYR A 171 -13.29 -3.09 11.43
C TYR A 171 -13.92 -4.11 12.38
N SER A 172 -14.09 -5.34 11.89
CA SER A 172 -14.68 -6.43 12.68
C SER A 172 -13.73 -6.94 13.77
N TRP A 173 -12.45 -7.06 13.43
CA TRP A 173 -11.39 -7.48 14.34
C TRP A 173 -10.01 -7.19 13.72
N LEU A 174 -9.00 -7.17 14.59
CA LEU A 174 -7.59 -7.25 14.20
C LEU A 174 -6.86 -8.30 15.05
N PHE A 175 -5.73 -8.79 14.49
CA PHE A 175 -4.84 -9.71 15.18
C PHE A 175 -3.59 -8.95 15.60
N TRP A 176 -3.42 -8.77 16.92
CA TRP A 176 -2.34 -7.98 17.52
C TRP A 176 -1.74 -8.70 18.71
N LYS A 177 -0.42 -8.80 18.75
CA LYS A 177 0.32 -9.49 19.81
C LYS A 177 -0.30 -10.86 20.14
N GLN A 178 -0.47 -11.68 19.09
CA GLN A 178 -1.00 -13.03 19.14
C GLN A 178 -2.43 -13.15 19.70
N ARG A 179 -3.20 -12.06 19.72
CA ARG A 179 -4.59 -12.05 20.20
C ARG A 179 -5.48 -11.32 19.21
N ARG A 180 -6.70 -11.85 19.05
CA ARG A 180 -7.76 -11.16 18.31
C ARG A 180 -8.38 -10.08 19.19
N ARG A 181 -8.38 -8.84 18.71
CA ARG A 181 -9.02 -7.69 19.33
C ARG A 181 -10.23 -7.25 18.52
N ARG A 182 -11.21 -6.61 19.19
CA ARG A 182 -12.46 -6.14 18.58
C ARG A 182 -12.89 -4.80 19.16
N GLY A 183 -13.88 -4.16 18.50
CA GLY A 183 -14.49 -2.92 18.97
C GLY A 183 -13.52 -1.75 19.05
N VAL A 184 -13.81 -0.81 19.92
CA VAL A 184 -13.06 0.46 20.06
C VAL A 184 -11.59 0.23 20.43
N GLU A 185 -11.27 -0.79 21.25
CA GLU A 185 -9.89 -1.15 21.58
C GLU A 185 -9.09 -1.50 20.32
N ALA A 186 -9.66 -2.36 19.47
CA ALA A 186 -9.00 -2.76 18.22
C ALA A 186 -8.76 -1.56 17.29
N ALA A 187 -9.78 -0.71 17.12
CA ALA A 187 -9.69 0.46 16.28
C ALA A 187 -8.65 1.48 16.80
N ARG A 188 -8.54 1.65 18.12
CA ARG A 188 -7.52 2.49 18.75
C ARG A 188 -6.13 1.96 18.49
N ILE A 189 -5.89 0.66 18.68
CA ILE A 189 -4.60 0.03 18.39
C ILE A 189 -4.22 0.26 16.92
N LEU A 190 -5.15 0.04 15.98
CA LEU A 190 -4.90 0.25 14.56
C LEU A 190 -4.47 1.68 14.28
N LEU A 191 -5.25 2.66 14.75
CA LEU A 191 -4.96 4.08 14.54
C LEU A 191 -3.60 4.48 15.12
N GLU A 192 -3.29 4.06 16.33
CA GLU A 192 -1.99 4.31 16.97
C GLU A 192 -0.82 3.77 16.12
N GLN A 193 -0.93 2.52 15.65
CA GLN A 193 0.11 1.93 14.82
C GLN A 193 0.22 2.63 13.45
N GLN A 194 -0.90 3.00 12.86
CA GLN A 194 -0.94 3.76 11.60
C GLN A 194 -0.23 5.11 11.74
N MET A 195 -0.51 5.87 12.79
CA MET A 195 0.09 7.19 13.00
C MET A 195 1.58 7.09 13.34
N ILE A 196 1.99 6.15 14.20
CA ILE A 196 3.41 5.90 14.51
C ILE A 196 4.16 5.55 13.21
N GLY A 197 3.61 4.62 12.43
CA GLY A 197 4.21 4.19 11.18
C GLY A 197 4.28 5.31 10.13
N LEU A 198 3.20 6.09 10.00
CA LEU A 198 3.13 7.24 9.10
C LEU A 198 4.23 8.26 9.41
N HIS A 199 4.32 8.73 10.65
CA HIS A 199 5.36 9.68 11.06
C HIS A 199 6.76 9.13 10.85
N SER A 200 6.97 7.84 11.13
CA SER A 200 8.25 7.19 10.90
C SER A 200 8.63 7.15 9.42
N LEU A 201 7.70 6.80 8.53
CA LEU A 201 7.95 6.79 7.07
C LEU A 201 8.30 8.18 6.55
N VAL A 202 7.56 9.21 6.97
CA VAL A 202 7.82 10.60 6.55
C VAL A 202 9.18 11.06 7.07
N ALA A 203 9.52 10.76 8.32
CA ALA A 203 10.83 11.09 8.90
C ALA A 203 11.99 10.40 8.18
N HIS A 204 11.77 9.21 7.59
CA HIS A 204 12.76 8.51 6.75
C HIS A 204 12.74 8.99 5.29
N GLY A 205 12.00 10.04 4.96
CA GLY A 205 11.92 10.60 3.62
C GLY A 205 11.20 9.70 2.61
N CYS A 206 10.29 8.82 3.06
CA CYS A 206 9.47 8.02 2.16
C CYS A 206 8.32 8.85 1.59
N LEU A 207 7.92 8.51 0.37
CA LEU A 207 6.70 9.05 -0.23
C LEU A 207 5.49 8.24 0.25
N VAL A 208 4.59 8.89 0.97
CA VAL A 208 3.41 8.25 1.55
C VAL A 208 2.14 8.79 0.89
N LYS A 209 1.29 7.85 0.46
CA LYS A 209 -0.08 8.10 0.02
C LYS A 209 -1.03 7.50 1.06
N ILE A 210 -2.10 8.21 1.37
CA ILE A 210 -3.19 7.66 2.18
C ILE A 210 -4.35 7.27 1.26
N ASN A 211 -4.87 6.06 1.44
CA ASN A 211 -6.16 5.65 0.91
C ASN A 211 -7.21 5.77 2.02
N THR A 212 -8.37 6.34 1.70
CA THR A 212 -9.54 6.34 2.56
C THR A 212 -10.75 5.87 1.78
N VAL A 213 -11.39 4.81 2.25
CA VAL A 213 -12.66 4.34 1.68
C VAL A 213 -13.78 5.19 2.26
N LEU A 214 -14.47 5.96 1.43
CA LEU A 214 -15.63 6.76 1.82
C LEU A 214 -16.85 5.86 2.01
N ILE A 215 -17.38 5.84 3.23
CA ILE A 215 -18.49 5.01 3.67
C ILE A 215 -19.59 5.95 4.17
N PRO A 216 -20.59 6.31 3.33
CA PRO A 216 -21.64 7.25 3.70
C PRO A 216 -22.38 6.84 4.99
N GLY A 217 -22.61 7.83 5.86
CA GLY A 217 -23.26 7.62 7.16
C GLY A 217 -22.36 6.99 8.23
N ILE A 218 -21.10 6.65 7.91
CA ILE A 218 -20.14 6.08 8.86
C ILE A 218 -18.94 7.01 9.05
N ASN A 219 -18.16 7.27 7.97
CA ASN A 219 -16.95 8.09 8.08
C ASN A 219 -16.94 9.33 7.17
N ASP A 220 -17.99 9.61 6.46
CA ASP A 220 -18.12 10.72 5.53
C ASP A 220 -17.85 12.08 6.19
N SER A 221 -18.31 12.28 7.43
CA SER A 221 -18.03 13.48 8.22
C SER A 221 -16.56 13.68 8.60
N GLN A 222 -15.73 12.63 8.52
CA GLN A 222 -14.33 12.68 8.92
C GLN A 222 -13.34 12.90 7.75
N ILE A 223 -13.79 12.81 6.50
CA ILE A 223 -12.89 12.83 5.33
C ILE A 223 -12.03 14.09 5.28
N ALA A 224 -12.63 15.25 5.53
CA ALA A 224 -11.90 16.53 5.56
C ALA A 224 -10.87 16.59 6.70
N GLU A 225 -11.23 16.08 7.87
CA GLU A 225 -10.32 16.03 9.03
C GLU A 225 -9.18 15.04 8.82
N ILE A 226 -9.44 13.85 8.25
CA ILE A 226 -8.39 12.91 7.84
C ILE A 226 -7.44 13.61 6.87
N ASN A 227 -7.96 14.30 5.84
CA ASN A 227 -7.13 15.01 4.87
C ASN A 227 -6.24 16.06 5.55
N ARG A 228 -6.78 16.82 6.51
CA ARG A 228 -6.03 17.82 7.26
C ARG A 228 -4.89 17.18 8.07
N VAL A 229 -5.20 16.18 8.88
CA VAL A 229 -4.24 15.53 9.78
C VAL A 229 -3.12 14.85 9.01
N VAL A 230 -3.44 14.10 7.94
CA VAL A 230 -2.40 13.44 7.14
C VAL A 230 -1.57 14.44 6.33
N SER A 231 -2.14 15.56 5.93
CA SER A 231 -1.40 16.66 5.29
C SER A 231 -0.38 17.28 6.24
N GLU A 232 -0.78 17.56 7.48
CA GLU A 232 0.10 18.07 8.53
C GLU A 232 1.21 17.07 8.89
N ALA A 233 0.93 15.78 8.81
CA ALA A 233 1.93 14.72 8.98
C ALA A 233 2.93 14.60 7.80
N GLY A 234 2.77 15.38 6.71
CA GLY A 234 3.69 15.39 5.57
C GLY A 234 3.38 14.34 4.50
N VAL A 235 2.15 13.86 4.42
CA VAL A 235 1.70 12.91 3.37
C VAL A 235 1.75 13.58 2.01
N PHE A 236 2.25 12.85 1.01
CA PHE A 236 2.36 13.35 -0.35
C PHE A 236 1.00 13.48 -1.05
N SER A 237 0.12 12.47 -0.90
CA SER A 237 -1.21 12.49 -1.53
C SER A 237 -2.24 11.71 -0.73
N HIS A 238 -3.50 12.13 -0.86
CA HIS A 238 -4.67 11.47 -0.28
C HIS A 238 -5.61 11.00 -1.39
N ASN A 239 -5.99 9.74 -1.37
CA ASN A 239 -6.89 9.11 -2.31
C ASN A 239 -8.19 8.73 -1.61
N ILE A 240 -9.28 9.40 -1.95
CA ILE A 240 -10.62 9.10 -1.44
C ILE A 240 -11.30 8.17 -2.44
N MET A 241 -11.53 6.93 -2.03
CA MET A 241 -12.11 5.87 -2.85
C MET A 241 -13.56 5.61 -2.44
N PRO A 242 -14.45 5.35 -3.40
CA PRO A 242 -15.80 4.96 -3.06
C PRO A 242 -15.83 3.56 -2.44
N LEU A 243 -16.66 3.37 -1.42
CA LEU A 243 -17.07 2.04 -0.98
C LEU A 243 -17.76 1.30 -2.13
N ILE A 244 -17.34 0.07 -2.39
CA ILE A 244 -18.02 -0.86 -3.29
C ILE A 244 -18.53 -2.01 -2.43
N SER A 245 -19.84 -2.10 -2.25
CA SER A 245 -20.51 -3.05 -1.35
C SER A 245 -21.75 -3.68 -1.98
N GLN A 246 -21.51 -4.50 -3.01
CA GLN A 246 -22.58 -5.29 -3.61
C GLN A 246 -22.80 -6.57 -2.80
N PRO A 247 -24.06 -7.01 -2.57
CA PRO A 247 -24.36 -8.21 -1.78
C PRO A 247 -23.66 -9.47 -2.30
N GLU A 248 -23.48 -9.58 -3.62
CA GLU A 248 -22.85 -10.71 -4.30
C GLU A 248 -21.38 -10.91 -3.90
N HIS A 249 -20.72 -9.86 -3.43
CA HIS A 249 -19.36 -9.94 -2.91
C HIS A 249 -19.29 -10.60 -1.53
N GLY A 250 -20.42 -10.80 -0.84
CA GLY A 250 -20.48 -11.44 0.48
C GLY A 250 -19.72 -10.69 1.58
N THR A 251 -19.40 -9.41 1.38
CA THR A 251 -18.83 -8.55 2.43
C THR A 251 -19.90 -8.24 3.47
N TYR A 252 -19.49 -7.97 4.73
CA TYR A 252 -20.46 -7.63 5.76
C TYR A 252 -21.31 -6.40 5.37
N PHE A 253 -20.68 -5.34 4.87
CA PHE A 253 -21.42 -4.16 4.43
C PHE A 253 -22.34 -4.43 3.23
N GLY A 254 -21.90 -5.27 2.28
CA GLY A 254 -22.76 -5.65 1.14
C GLY A 254 -24.00 -6.40 1.58
N VAL A 255 -23.85 -7.40 2.47
CA VAL A 255 -24.96 -8.18 3.03
C VAL A 255 -25.90 -7.31 3.87
N MET A 256 -25.37 -6.34 4.61
CA MET A 256 -26.16 -5.41 5.43
C MET A 256 -26.78 -4.25 4.63
N GLY A 257 -26.56 -4.18 3.33
CA GLY A 257 -27.13 -3.15 2.47
C GLY A 257 -26.51 -1.77 2.62
N VAL A 258 -25.31 -1.66 3.20
CA VAL A 258 -24.59 -0.38 3.27
C VAL A 258 -24.18 0.02 1.86
N ARG A 259 -24.69 1.15 1.39
CA ARG A 259 -24.43 1.65 0.03
C ARG A 259 -23.15 2.47 -0.02
N GLY A 260 -22.43 2.36 -1.15
CA GLY A 260 -21.32 3.26 -1.46
C GLY A 260 -21.84 4.67 -1.78
N PRO A 261 -20.94 5.67 -1.81
CA PRO A 261 -21.29 7.02 -2.20
C PRO A 261 -21.66 7.06 -3.69
N ASP A 262 -22.59 7.94 -4.02
CA ASP A 262 -22.77 8.38 -5.40
C ASP A 262 -21.65 9.36 -5.82
N GLU A 263 -21.65 9.76 -7.09
CA GLU A 263 -20.62 10.65 -7.62
C GLU A 263 -20.63 12.04 -6.98
N ALA A 264 -21.83 12.55 -6.68
CA ALA A 264 -21.98 13.85 -6.01
C ALA A 264 -21.45 13.82 -4.58
N GLN A 265 -21.73 12.77 -3.82
CA GLN A 265 -21.19 12.56 -2.47
C GLN A 265 -19.67 12.42 -2.48
N LEU A 266 -19.12 11.65 -3.43
CA LEU A 266 -17.68 11.47 -3.56
C LEU A 266 -16.99 12.79 -3.94
N GLN A 267 -17.58 13.55 -4.86
CA GLN A 267 -17.05 14.86 -5.26
C GLN A 267 -17.13 15.87 -4.12
N ALA A 268 -18.26 15.93 -3.40
CA ALA A 268 -18.41 16.81 -2.24
C ALA A 268 -17.39 16.50 -1.14
N ALA A 269 -17.13 15.20 -0.85
CA ALA A 269 -16.10 14.80 0.09
C ALA A 269 -14.70 15.29 -0.33
N ARG A 270 -14.39 15.22 -1.63
CA ARG A 270 -13.13 15.73 -2.18
C ARG A 270 -13.02 17.26 -2.12
N ASP A 271 -14.08 17.96 -2.42
CA ASP A 271 -14.10 19.45 -2.46
C ASP A 271 -14.01 20.04 -1.05
N ASN A 272 -14.44 19.32 -0.03
CA ASN A 272 -14.30 19.68 1.36
C ASN A 272 -12.86 19.51 1.89
N CYS A 273 -12.00 18.79 1.18
CA CYS A 273 -10.61 18.59 1.56
C CYS A 273 -9.78 19.82 1.16
N LYS A 274 -9.34 20.59 2.16
CA LYS A 274 -8.53 21.82 1.98
C LYS A 274 -7.10 21.67 2.50
N GLY A 275 -6.67 20.45 2.82
CA GLY A 275 -5.32 20.18 3.28
C GLY A 275 -4.28 20.29 2.15
N ALA A 276 -3.01 20.36 2.52
CA ALA A 276 -1.90 20.48 1.58
C ALA A 276 -1.61 19.18 0.79
N ALA A 277 -2.06 18.02 1.28
CA ALA A 277 -1.88 16.76 0.57
C ALA A 277 -2.67 16.78 -0.75
N ARG A 278 -2.00 16.40 -1.84
CA ARG A 278 -2.60 16.34 -3.17
C ARG A 278 -3.71 15.30 -3.21
N LEU A 279 -4.91 15.67 -3.67
CA LEU A 279 -5.97 14.70 -3.88
C LEU A 279 -5.71 13.90 -5.16
N MET A 280 -5.60 12.58 -5.01
CA MET A 280 -5.49 11.67 -6.15
C MET A 280 -6.88 11.50 -6.81
N ARG A 281 -6.99 11.80 -8.12
CA ARG A 281 -8.24 11.69 -8.88
C ARG A 281 -8.20 10.60 -9.95
N HIS A 282 -7.04 10.00 -10.20
CA HIS A 282 -6.79 9.03 -11.27
C HIS A 282 -6.67 7.57 -10.79
N CYS A 283 -7.16 7.26 -9.59
CA CYS A 283 -7.14 5.90 -9.05
C CYS A 283 -8.08 4.98 -9.84
N GLN A 284 -7.57 3.80 -10.24
CA GLN A 284 -8.32 2.80 -11.00
C GLN A 284 -8.72 1.58 -10.16
N GLN A 285 -8.43 1.54 -8.86
CA GLN A 285 -8.64 0.37 -7.98
C GLN A 285 -8.10 -0.91 -8.64
N CYS A 286 -6.78 -0.97 -8.78
CA CYS A 286 -6.10 -2.02 -9.53
C CYS A 286 -6.19 -3.38 -8.83
N ARG A 287 -6.18 -4.47 -9.61
CA ARG A 287 -6.05 -5.83 -9.09
C ARG A 287 -4.69 -6.03 -8.41
N ALA A 288 -4.59 -7.03 -7.50
CA ALA A 288 -3.31 -7.38 -6.87
C ALA A 288 -2.30 -8.02 -7.85
N ASP A 289 -2.73 -8.35 -9.07
CA ASP A 289 -1.91 -8.83 -10.19
C ASP A 289 -1.91 -7.87 -11.39
N ALA A 290 -2.24 -6.60 -11.19
CA ALA A 290 -2.35 -5.63 -12.28
C ALA A 290 -1.00 -5.36 -12.93
N VAL A 291 -0.98 -5.28 -14.27
CA VAL A 291 0.19 -4.94 -15.09
C VAL A 291 -0.19 -3.91 -16.14
N GLY A 292 0.66 -2.92 -16.36
CA GLY A 292 0.50 -1.93 -17.43
C GLY A 292 0.42 -0.48 -16.95
N MET A 293 0.11 0.42 -17.87
CA MET A 293 -0.14 1.84 -17.59
C MET A 293 -1.55 2.06 -17.07
N LEU A 294 -1.78 3.11 -16.25
CA LEU A 294 -3.11 3.33 -15.65
C LEU A 294 -4.18 3.71 -16.68
N PHE A 295 -3.84 4.46 -17.71
CA PHE A 295 -4.79 4.95 -18.70
C PHE A 295 -4.78 4.18 -20.02
N ASN A 296 -3.80 3.33 -20.25
CA ASN A 296 -3.76 2.51 -21.46
C ASN A 296 -4.30 1.10 -21.12
N LYS A 297 -5.49 0.78 -21.57
CA LYS A 297 -6.22 -0.49 -21.31
C LYS A 297 -5.61 -1.71 -22.02
N GLN A 298 -4.39 -1.65 -22.50
CA GLN A 298 -3.68 -2.85 -22.93
C GLN A 298 -3.28 -3.66 -21.70
N THR A 299 -4.24 -4.37 -21.15
CA THR A 299 -3.97 -5.52 -20.28
C THR A 299 -3.24 -6.53 -21.15
N ILE A 300 -1.96 -6.72 -20.94
CA ILE A 300 -1.22 -7.80 -21.59
C ILE A 300 -1.73 -9.08 -20.92
N PRO A 301 -2.47 -9.96 -21.62
CA PRO A 301 -2.85 -11.26 -21.07
C PRO A 301 -1.57 -12.06 -20.85
N ILE A 302 -1.30 -12.45 -19.60
CA ILE A 302 -0.06 -13.16 -19.23
C ILE A 302 -0.27 -14.68 -19.25
N HIS A 303 -1.25 -15.16 -19.97
CA HIS A 303 -1.43 -16.60 -20.20
C HIS A 303 -1.00 -16.97 -21.63
N ASN A 304 0.19 -17.53 -21.74
CA ASN A 304 0.45 -18.49 -22.79
C ASN A 304 -0.32 -19.76 -22.41
N GLU A 305 -1.34 -20.12 -23.19
CA GLU A 305 -2.12 -21.38 -23.04
C GLU A 305 -1.29 -22.65 -23.27
N GLN A 306 0.04 -22.58 -23.35
CA GLN A 306 0.91 -23.71 -23.68
C GLN A 306 1.68 -24.33 -22.52
N ASP A 307 1.54 -23.82 -21.28
CA ASP A 307 2.21 -24.39 -20.09
C ASP A 307 1.24 -24.88 -19.00
N VAL A 308 0.06 -25.36 -19.36
CA VAL A 308 -0.83 -26.06 -18.43
C VAL A 308 -0.49 -27.56 -18.43
N GLY A 309 0.75 -27.88 -18.00
CA GLY A 309 1.12 -29.20 -17.52
C GLY A 309 0.78 -29.30 -16.03
N SER A 310 -0.38 -29.90 -15.75
CA SER A 310 -0.76 -30.61 -14.52
C SER A 310 -0.01 -30.25 -13.21
N SER A 311 -0.59 -29.33 -12.41
CA SER A 311 -0.57 -29.47 -10.95
C SER A 311 -1.61 -28.55 -10.29
N SER A 312 -2.85 -28.98 -10.24
CA SER A 312 -3.87 -28.38 -9.37
C SER A 312 -3.59 -28.79 -7.91
N ARG A 313 -2.73 -28.04 -7.24
CA ARG A 313 -2.66 -28.10 -5.78
C ARG A 313 -3.57 -27.02 -5.20
N ARG A 314 -4.80 -27.42 -4.90
CA ARG A 314 -5.67 -26.70 -3.97
C ARG A 314 -5.01 -26.73 -2.59
N LEU A 315 -4.43 -25.61 -2.17
CA LEU A 315 -4.05 -25.44 -0.77
C LEU A 315 -5.31 -25.20 0.05
N ALA A 316 -5.56 -26.13 0.96
CA ALA A 316 -6.61 -26.04 1.96
C ALA A 316 -6.41 -24.76 2.79
N ARG A 317 -7.47 -24.02 2.95
CA ARG A 317 -7.53 -22.80 3.78
C ARG A 317 -7.68 -23.24 5.23
N ILE A 318 -6.79 -22.77 6.08
CA ILE A 318 -6.93 -22.86 7.53
C ILE A 318 -7.86 -21.73 7.96
N GLY A 319 -8.95 -22.09 8.67
CA GLY A 319 -10.05 -21.28 9.14
C GLY A 319 -9.66 -20.25 10.22
#